data_04de7b270a5614a57fdd3c731b0d46d8
#
_entry.id   04de7b270a5614a57fdd3c731b0d46d8
#
_cell.length_a   1.000
_cell.length_b   1.000
_cell.length_c   1.000
_cell.angle_alpha   90.00
_cell.angle_beta   90.00
_cell.angle_gamma   90.00
#
_symmetry.space_group_name_H-M   'P 1'
#
loop_
_entity.id
_entity.type
_entity.pdbx_description
1 polymer ?
#
loop_
_entity_poly.entity_id
_entity_poly.type
_entity_poly.pdbx_seq_one_letter_code
_entity_poly.pdbx_strand_id
1 'polypeptide(L)'
;MAKRETVGQRVRRLRKARGLSQRDLSAPGISYAYISRIEADTRTPSVKALRQIANTLGVTVEQLETGEPTPTELGIAEAGLDFTTLTKAEVAAIRAAAAQGARDAARRAAEQVIEDRREVERAKLRKRLEELGG
;
A
#
# COMPACT_ATOMS: atom_id res chain seq x y z
N MET A 1 5.37 24.82 13.60
CA MET A 1 6.11 23.72 12.95
C MET A 1 5.31 22.42 13.06
N ALA A 2 5.05 21.80 11.95
CA ALA A 2 4.43 20.48 11.98
C ALA A 2 5.41 19.49 12.61
N LYS A 3 4.96 18.75 13.62
CA LYS A 3 5.75 17.67 14.21
C LYS A 3 5.95 16.59 13.15
N ARG A 4 7.18 16.09 13.04
CA ARG A 4 7.43 14.92 12.21
C ARG A 4 6.64 13.74 12.73
N GLU A 5 6.02 13.03 11.81
CA GLU A 5 5.33 11.79 12.12
C GLU A 5 6.33 10.77 12.67
N THR A 6 6.01 10.15 13.79
CA THR A 6 6.84 9.08 14.34
C THR A 6 6.64 7.79 13.55
N VAL A 7 7.55 6.83 13.71
CA VAL A 7 7.41 5.51 13.09
C VAL A 7 6.09 4.86 13.51
N GLY A 8 5.75 4.94 14.80
CA GLY A 8 4.49 4.39 15.31
C GLY A 8 3.26 5.04 14.69
N GLN A 9 3.26 6.36 14.59
CA GLN A 9 2.17 7.11 13.95
C GLN A 9 2.03 6.73 12.47
N ARG A 10 3.15 6.54 11.80
CA ARG A 10 3.18 6.13 10.38
C ARG A 10 2.63 4.72 10.20
N VAL A 11 3.03 3.79 11.04
CA VAL A 11 2.48 2.43 11.03
C VAL A 11 0.96 2.46 11.17
N ARG A 12 0.46 3.23 12.14
CA ARG A 12 -0.97 3.39 12.36
C ARG A 12 -1.68 3.99 11.14
N ARG A 13 -1.12 5.05 10.57
CA ARG A 13 -1.69 5.73 9.40
C ARG A 13 -1.78 4.77 8.20
N LEU A 14 -0.68 4.08 7.90
CA LEU A 14 -0.62 3.14 6.78
C LEU A 14 -1.56 1.94 7.01
N ARG A 15 -1.63 1.45 8.24
CA ARG A 15 -2.55 0.36 8.59
C ARG A 15 -4.00 0.75 8.35
N LYS A 16 -4.42 1.91 8.86
CA LYS A 16 -5.79 2.41 8.70
C LYS A 16 -6.13 2.68 7.23
N ALA A 17 -5.20 3.25 6.50
CA ALA A 17 -5.37 3.51 5.07
C ALA A 17 -5.64 2.22 4.27
N ARG A 18 -5.15 1.09 4.74
CA ARG A 18 -5.35 -0.21 4.11
C ARG A 18 -6.51 -1.02 4.71
N GLY A 19 -7.23 -0.45 5.67
CA GLY A 19 -8.33 -1.13 6.31
C GLY A 19 -7.91 -2.31 7.18
N LEU A 20 -6.68 -2.32 7.66
CA LEU A 20 -6.14 -3.39 8.47
C LEU A 20 -6.31 -3.10 9.97
N SER A 21 -6.50 -4.15 10.76
CA SER A 21 -6.51 -4.07 12.22
C SER A 21 -5.08 -4.21 12.77
N GLN A 22 -4.89 -3.90 14.04
CA GLN A 22 -3.61 -4.16 14.70
C GLN A 22 -3.27 -5.66 14.70
N ARG A 23 -4.27 -6.51 14.81
CA ARG A 23 -4.09 -7.97 14.75
C ARG A 23 -3.60 -8.44 13.38
N ASP A 24 -4.00 -7.78 12.32
CA ASP A 24 -3.53 -8.10 10.97
C ASP A 24 -2.02 -7.90 10.83
N LEU A 25 -1.42 -7.03 11.64
CA LEU A 25 0.03 -6.81 11.66
C LEU A 25 0.76 -7.81 12.57
N SER A 26 0.03 -8.58 13.38
CA SER A 26 0.66 -9.58 14.27
C SER A 26 1.24 -10.74 13.46
N ALA A 27 2.27 -11.37 14.03
CA ALA A 27 2.97 -12.49 13.41
C ALA A 27 3.65 -13.28 14.53
N PRO A 28 4.22 -14.46 14.26
CA PRO A 28 5.01 -15.17 15.25
C PRO A 28 6.11 -14.28 15.83
N GLY A 29 6.10 -14.08 17.15
CA GLY A 29 7.02 -13.19 17.84
C GLY A 29 6.63 -11.72 17.86
N ILE A 30 5.53 -11.35 17.20
CA ILE A 30 5.02 -9.97 17.14
C ILE A 30 3.55 -10.00 17.54
N SER A 31 3.28 -9.75 18.82
CA SER A 31 1.92 -9.80 19.37
C SER A 31 1.12 -8.55 19.04
N TYR A 32 -0.18 -8.66 19.13
CA TYR A 32 -1.11 -7.53 19.05
C TYR A 32 -0.73 -6.43 20.06
N ALA A 33 -0.42 -6.80 21.28
CA ALA A 33 -0.01 -5.84 22.32
C ALA A 33 1.27 -5.10 21.94
N TYR A 34 2.21 -5.78 21.31
CA TYR A 34 3.45 -5.18 20.83
C TYR A 34 3.16 -4.14 19.72
N ILE A 35 2.30 -4.48 18.77
CA ILE A 35 1.88 -3.55 17.71
C ILE A 35 1.20 -2.31 18.34
N SER A 36 0.31 -2.52 19.30
CA SER A 36 -0.37 -1.43 19.98
C SER A 36 0.61 -0.45 20.66
N ARG A 37 1.65 -0.99 21.29
CA ARG A 37 2.70 -0.18 21.94
C ARG A 37 3.55 0.58 20.94
N ILE A 38 3.85 -0.03 19.79
CA ILE A 38 4.57 0.64 18.70
C ILE A 38 3.78 1.84 18.21
N GLU A 39 2.48 1.65 17.95
CA GLU A 39 1.61 2.72 17.45
C GLU A 39 1.41 3.84 18.47
N ALA A 40 1.48 3.52 19.76
CA ALA A 40 1.39 4.50 20.84
C ALA A 40 2.73 5.17 21.19
N ASP A 41 3.80 4.85 20.47
CA ASP A 41 5.15 5.35 20.71
C ASP A 41 5.73 4.99 22.09
N THR A 42 5.18 3.96 22.73
CA THR A 42 5.68 3.47 24.00
C THR A 42 6.71 2.34 23.83
N ARG A 43 6.89 1.87 22.62
CA ARG A 43 7.85 0.82 22.30
C ARG A 43 8.50 1.09 20.95
N THR A 44 9.84 1.00 20.93
CA THR A 44 10.60 1.07 19.68
C THR A 44 10.59 -0.31 19.02
N PRO A 45 10.16 -0.43 17.75
CA PRO A 45 10.14 -1.72 17.08
C PRO A 45 11.55 -2.22 16.80
N SER A 46 11.74 -3.54 16.92
CA SER A 46 12.99 -4.19 16.51
C SER A 46 13.08 -4.21 14.97
N VAL A 47 14.29 -4.45 14.45
CA VAL A 47 14.51 -4.58 13.00
C VAL A 47 13.62 -5.70 12.42
N LYS A 48 13.51 -6.81 13.12
CA LYS A 48 12.65 -7.93 12.73
C LYS A 48 11.19 -7.51 12.67
N ALA A 49 10.72 -6.78 13.68
CA ALA A 49 9.35 -6.27 13.73
C ALA A 49 9.08 -5.28 12.59
N LEU A 50 10.00 -4.36 12.32
CA LEU A 50 9.88 -3.41 11.21
C LEU A 50 9.77 -4.11 9.87
N ARG A 51 10.58 -5.13 9.63
CA ARG A 51 10.53 -5.92 8.39
C ARG A 51 9.17 -6.59 8.21
N GLN A 52 8.66 -7.20 9.27
CA GLN A 52 7.38 -7.89 9.23
C GLN A 52 6.23 -6.91 9.00
N ILE A 53 6.24 -5.78 9.71
CA ILE A 53 5.23 -4.74 9.56
C ILE A 53 5.28 -4.15 8.15
N ALA A 54 6.47 -3.82 7.66
CA ALA A 54 6.66 -3.30 6.31
C ALA A 54 6.12 -4.28 5.26
N ASN A 55 6.41 -5.55 5.43
CA ASN A 55 5.95 -6.60 4.53
C ASN A 55 4.41 -6.68 4.48
N THR A 56 3.79 -6.65 5.65
CA THR A 56 2.32 -6.70 5.75
C THR A 56 1.68 -5.44 5.17
N LEU A 57 2.28 -4.27 5.41
CA LEU A 57 1.79 -3.01 4.88
C LEU A 57 2.12 -2.80 3.40
N GLY A 58 3.01 -3.61 2.86
CA GLY A 58 3.42 -3.47 1.46
C GLY A 58 4.34 -2.29 1.20
N VAL A 59 5.13 -1.89 2.18
CA VAL A 59 6.10 -0.79 2.09
C VAL A 59 7.50 -1.29 2.42
N THR A 60 8.50 -0.44 2.24
CA THR A 60 9.86 -0.76 2.65
C THR A 60 10.10 -0.37 4.11
N VAL A 61 11.11 -1.00 4.74
CA VAL A 61 11.54 -0.61 6.08
C VAL A 61 11.99 0.85 6.08
N GLU A 62 12.74 1.25 5.04
CA GLU A 62 13.21 2.63 4.90
C GLU A 62 12.04 3.61 4.88
N GLN A 63 10.98 3.29 4.16
CA GLN A 63 9.79 4.14 4.13
C GLN A 63 9.13 4.25 5.50
N LEU A 64 9.10 3.17 6.28
CA LEU A 64 8.59 3.22 7.65
C LEU A 64 9.44 4.12 8.54
N GLU A 65 10.76 4.09 8.37
CA GLU A 65 11.68 4.86 9.18
C GLU A 65 11.73 6.34 8.79
N THR A 66 11.77 6.64 7.49
CA THR A 66 11.95 8.01 6.99
C THR A 66 10.65 8.70 6.62
N GLY A 67 9.62 7.94 6.26
CA GLY A 67 8.36 8.48 5.76
C GLY A 67 8.40 8.97 4.33
N GLU A 68 9.53 8.82 3.65
CA GLU A 68 9.64 9.27 2.28
C GLU A 68 8.98 8.28 1.32
N PRO A 69 8.28 8.77 0.28
CA PRO A 69 7.68 7.88 -0.69
C PRO A 69 8.74 7.14 -1.48
N THR A 70 8.49 5.86 -1.74
CA THR A 70 9.38 5.04 -2.57
C THR A 70 9.23 5.44 -4.04
N PRO A 71 10.22 5.11 -4.90
CA PRO A 71 10.06 5.31 -6.34
C PRO A 71 8.79 4.66 -6.89
N THR A 72 8.42 3.51 -6.36
CA THR A 72 7.17 2.82 -6.73
C THR A 72 5.94 3.67 -6.41
N GLU A 73 5.88 4.24 -5.22
CA GLU A 73 4.76 5.11 -4.83
C GLU A 73 4.71 6.39 -5.67
N LEU A 74 5.87 6.97 -5.97
CA LEU A 74 5.94 8.15 -6.84
C LEU A 74 5.40 7.83 -8.23
N GLY A 75 5.75 6.67 -8.79
CA GLY A 75 5.25 6.24 -10.09
C GLY A 75 3.73 6.04 -10.08
N ILE A 76 3.20 5.44 -9.03
CA ILE A 76 1.76 5.25 -8.86
C ILE A 76 1.03 6.60 -8.81
N ALA A 77 1.56 7.54 -8.04
CA ALA A 77 0.98 8.89 -7.93
C ALA A 77 1.03 9.64 -9.27
N GLU A 78 2.12 9.52 -10.01
CA GLU A 78 2.26 10.13 -11.34
C GLU A 78 1.24 9.58 -12.34
N ALA A 79 0.87 8.31 -12.20
CA ALA A 79 -0.16 7.71 -13.05
C ALA A 79 -1.58 8.17 -12.67
N GLY A 80 -1.73 8.89 -11.56
CA GLY A 80 -3.02 9.37 -11.10
C GLY A 80 -3.78 8.41 -10.20
N LEU A 81 -3.10 7.38 -9.68
CA LEU A 81 -3.68 6.44 -8.73
C LEU A 81 -3.34 6.80 -7.29
N ASP A 82 -4.28 6.58 -6.41
CA ASP A 82 -4.07 6.63 -4.98
C ASP A 82 -3.66 5.24 -4.50
N PHE A 83 -2.52 5.13 -3.85
CA PHE A 83 -1.99 3.88 -3.33
C PHE A 83 -3.00 3.14 -2.43
N THR A 84 -3.79 3.90 -1.67
CA THR A 84 -4.77 3.31 -0.74
C THR A 84 -5.94 2.61 -1.42
N THR A 85 -6.17 2.89 -2.70
CA THR A 85 -7.27 2.26 -3.47
C THR A 85 -6.85 0.97 -4.17
N LEU A 86 -5.56 0.62 -4.11
CA LEU A 86 -5.03 -0.55 -4.78
C LEU A 86 -5.28 -1.83 -3.98
N THR A 87 -5.62 -2.90 -4.69
CA THR A 87 -5.70 -4.23 -4.08
C THR A 87 -4.29 -4.78 -3.85
N LYS A 88 -4.18 -5.79 -3.00
CA LYS A 88 -2.91 -6.49 -2.77
C LYS A 88 -2.30 -7.00 -4.07
N ALA A 89 -3.11 -7.57 -4.95
CA ALA A 89 -2.66 -8.10 -6.24
C ALA A 89 -2.12 -6.99 -7.15
N GLU A 90 -2.81 -5.84 -7.18
CA GLU A 90 -2.39 -4.68 -7.97
C GLU A 90 -1.07 -4.12 -7.46
N VAL A 91 -0.92 -3.98 -6.14
CA VAL A 91 0.33 -3.52 -5.52
C VAL A 91 1.47 -4.49 -5.85
N ALA A 92 1.23 -5.79 -5.73
CA ALA A 92 2.25 -6.80 -6.02
C ALA A 92 2.69 -6.75 -7.49
N ALA A 93 1.76 -6.59 -8.43
CA ALA A 93 2.06 -6.48 -9.85
C ALA A 93 2.88 -5.23 -10.17
N ILE A 94 2.50 -4.09 -9.60
CA ILE A 94 3.23 -2.83 -9.79
C ILE A 94 4.65 -2.94 -9.20
N ARG A 95 4.76 -3.54 -8.04
CA ARG A 95 6.05 -3.71 -7.36
C ARG A 95 6.98 -4.65 -8.14
N ALA A 96 6.44 -5.74 -8.68
CA ALA A 96 7.21 -6.67 -9.50
C ALA A 96 7.74 -5.98 -10.77
N ALA A 97 6.93 -5.16 -11.42
CA ALA A 97 7.33 -4.37 -12.59
C ALA A 97 8.39 -3.34 -12.21
N ALA A 98 8.25 -2.68 -11.07
CA ALA A 98 9.15 -1.64 -10.59
C ALA A 98 10.53 -2.18 -10.19
N ALA A 99 10.65 -3.47 -9.91
CA ALA A 99 11.91 -4.08 -9.50
C ALA A 99 13.04 -3.87 -10.51
N GLN A 100 12.71 -3.66 -11.79
CA GLN A 100 13.70 -3.50 -12.86
C GLN A 100 13.85 -2.07 -13.38
N GLY A 101 12.92 -1.19 -13.10
CA GLY A 101 12.93 0.15 -13.65
C GLY A 101 12.41 1.24 -12.71
N ALA A 102 12.23 0.89 -11.46
CA ALA A 102 11.83 1.82 -10.40
C ALA A 102 10.62 2.69 -10.79
N ARG A 103 10.77 4.01 -10.74
CA ARG A 103 9.67 4.96 -10.89
C ARG A 103 8.90 4.84 -12.20
N ASP A 104 9.61 4.78 -13.32
CA ASP A 104 8.97 4.71 -14.65
C ASP A 104 8.22 3.40 -14.87
N ALA A 105 8.81 2.30 -14.45
CA ALA A 105 8.17 0.99 -14.54
C ALA A 105 6.94 0.92 -13.63
N ALA A 106 7.00 1.50 -12.44
CA ALA A 106 5.87 1.58 -11.53
C ALA A 106 4.74 2.42 -12.13
N ARG A 107 5.09 3.55 -12.76
CA ARG A 107 4.11 4.40 -13.44
C ARG A 107 3.39 3.65 -14.57
N ARG A 108 4.15 2.97 -15.43
CA ARG A 108 3.56 2.20 -16.53
C ARG A 108 2.66 1.07 -16.04
N ALA A 109 3.10 0.37 -14.98
CA ALA A 109 2.29 -0.68 -14.38
C ALA A 109 1.00 -0.12 -13.78
N ALA A 110 1.07 1.04 -13.15
CA ALA A 110 -0.10 1.72 -12.59
C ALA A 110 -1.05 2.20 -13.70
N GLU A 111 -0.53 2.69 -14.81
CA GLU A 111 -1.34 3.06 -15.99
C GLU A 111 -2.07 1.84 -16.54
N GLN A 112 -1.42 0.68 -16.54
CA GLN A 112 -2.05 -0.57 -16.98
C GLN A 112 -3.20 -0.97 -16.05
N VAL A 113 -3.05 -0.79 -14.74
CA VAL A 113 -4.13 -1.03 -13.77
C VAL A 113 -5.34 -0.15 -14.09
N ILE A 114 -5.11 1.12 -14.39
CA ILE A 114 -6.17 2.07 -14.77
C ILE A 114 -6.91 1.58 -16.02
N GLU A 115 -6.17 1.18 -17.03
CA GLU A 115 -6.77 0.70 -18.30
C GLU A 115 -7.56 -0.58 -18.10
N ASP A 116 -7.04 -1.52 -17.31
CA ASP A 116 -7.73 -2.76 -16.99
C ASP A 116 -9.05 -2.49 -16.28
N ARG A 117 -9.05 -1.55 -15.32
CA ARG A 117 -10.27 -1.14 -14.61
C ARG A 117 -11.30 -0.52 -15.56
N ARG A 118 -10.84 0.32 -16.48
CA ARG A 118 -11.72 0.94 -17.51
C ARG A 118 -12.35 -0.12 -18.41
N GLU A 119 -11.57 -1.11 -18.80
CA GLU A 119 -12.05 -2.19 -19.66
C GLU A 119 -13.11 -3.04 -18.97
N VAL A 120 -12.90 -3.38 -17.70
CA VAL A 120 -13.89 -4.09 -16.89
C VAL A 120 -15.19 -3.29 -16.79
N GLU A 121 -15.08 -1.99 -16.58
CA GLU A 121 -16.25 -1.11 -16.46
C GLU A 121 -17.00 -1.00 -17.80
N ARG A 122 -16.29 -0.87 -18.90
CA ARG A 122 -16.89 -0.86 -20.26
C ARG A 122 -17.62 -2.16 -20.54
N ALA A 123 -17.04 -3.29 -20.13
CA ALA A 123 -17.68 -4.61 -20.33
C ALA A 123 -18.97 -4.72 -19.53
N LYS A 124 -18.98 -4.22 -18.30
CA LYS A 124 -20.18 -4.19 -17.45
C LYS A 124 -21.27 -3.32 -18.06
N LEU A 125 -20.91 -2.15 -18.59
CA LEU A 125 -21.85 -1.24 -19.23
C LEU A 125 -22.44 -1.84 -20.51
N ARG A 126 -21.62 -2.48 -21.33
CA ARG A 126 -22.09 -3.17 -22.53
C ARG A 126 -23.11 -4.26 -22.20
N LYS A 127 -22.80 -5.07 -21.20
CA LYS A 127 -23.69 -6.14 -20.74
C LYS A 127 -25.02 -5.57 -20.25
N ARG A 128 -24.98 -4.49 -19.46
CA ARG A 128 -26.18 -3.83 -18.97
C ARG A 128 -27.04 -3.27 -20.12
N LEU A 129 -26.40 -2.66 -21.13
CA LEU A 129 -27.10 -2.14 -22.31
C LEU A 129 -27.77 -3.27 -23.11
N GLU A 130 -27.09 -4.38 -23.26
CA GLU A 130 -27.65 -5.56 -23.94
C GLU A 130 -28.88 -6.09 -23.19
N GLU A 131 -28.83 -6.16 -21.87
CA GLU A 131 -29.94 -6.60 -21.02
C GLU A 131 -31.14 -5.64 -21.11
N LEU A 132 -30.89 -4.32 -21.26
CA LEU A 132 -31.93 -3.31 -21.36
C LEU A 132 -32.48 -3.15 -22.77
N GLY A 133 -31.66 -3.43 -23.79
CA GLY A 133 -32.04 -3.28 -25.21
C GLY A 133 -32.66 -4.50 -25.85
N GLY A 134 -32.61 -5.61 -25.12
CA GLY A 134 -33.12 -6.87 -25.62
C GLY A 134 -34.59 -7.07 -25.35
#